data_d029dc9fbdd9670c6b79999dec1de8e7
#
_entry.id   d029dc9fbdd9670c6b79999dec1de8e7
#
_cell.length_a   1.000
_cell.length_b   1.000
_cell.length_c   1.000
_cell.angle_alpha   90.00
_cell.angle_beta   90.00
_cell.angle_gamma   90.00
#
_symmetry.space_group_name_H-M   'P 1'
#
loop_
_entity.id
_entity.type
_entity.pdbx_description
1 polymer ?
#
loop_
_entity_poly.entity_id
_entity_poly.type
_entity_poly.pdbx_seq_one_letter_code
_entity_poly.pdbx_strand_id
1 'polypeptide(L)'
;VSKIINKNWRILNSNKLSFPKPIFAHRRCSNLKDRLVHTRPRALDVSRSASVNPLGVRGHFACGNCSVCPFTSTTKQIQFETGFRWEIRNHTNCNTQRVVYMISCPCGLRYIGMTCRKAKIRIGEHRSNIRCKKTNTKMTSHFLELGHSADELSWVILESLPATDNCERILLEKEQRWVFRLGSHVDGLNEGIPWGALTN
;
A
#
# COMPACT_ATOMS: atom_id res chain seq x y z
N VAL A 1 17.36 -31.96 16.01
CA VAL A 1 16.58 -31.37 17.12
C VAL A 1 15.26 -32.13 17.29
N SER A 2 14.39 -32.26 16.27
CA SER A 2 13.08 -32.92 16.38
C SER A 2 13.14 -34.39 16.84
N LYS A 3 14.16 -35.16 16.38
CA LYS A 3 14.38 -36.54 16.83
C LYS A 3 14.73 -36.61 18.33
N ILE A 4 15.53 -35.67 18.82
CA ILE A 4 15.95 -35.61 20.24
C ILE A 4 14.74 -35.27 21.12
N ILE A 5 13.95 -34.30 20.73
CA ILE A 5 12.75 -33.88 21.48
C ILE A 5 11.72 -35.03 21.48
N ASN A 6 11.47 -35.66 20.35
CA ASN A 6 10.55 -36.80 20.28
C ASN A 6 11.00 -38.01 21.11
N LYS A 7 12.30 -38.28 21.16
CA LYS A 7 12.85 -39.36 21.97
C LYS A 7 12.70 -39.10 23.48
N ASN A 8 12.86 -37.83 23.87
CA ASN A 8 12.79 -37.43 25.28
C ASN A 8 11.43 -36.91 25.71
N TRP A 9 10.40 -36.93 24.85
CA TRP A 9 9.06 -36.41 25.12
C TRP A 9 8.40 -37.06 26.31
N ARG A 10 8.69 -38.38 26.54
CA ARG A 10 8.16 -39.12 27.69
C ARG A 10 8.65 -38.54 29.02
N ILE A 11 9.86 -37.98 29.09
CA ILE A 11 10.40 -37.38 30.31
C ILE A 11 9.67 -36.07 30.63
N LEU A 12 9.38 -35.29 29.62
CA LEU A 12 8.64 -34.02 29.76
C LEU A 12 7.16 -34.24 30.13
N ASN A 13 6.61 -35.39 29.74
CA ASN A 13 5.18 -35.71 29.95
C ASN A 13 4.96 -36.56 31.23
N SER A 14 6.02 -36.86 32.03
CA SER A 14 5.94 -37.69 33.20
C SER A 14 5.40 -37.00 34.47
N ASN A 15 5.33 -35.66 34.48
CA ASN A 15 4.91 -34.87 35.64
C ASN A 15 3.47 -34.31 35.50
N LYS A 16 2.45 -35.16 35.59
CA LYS A 16 1.02 -34.78 35.76
C LYS A 16 0.41 -33.73 34.82
N LEU A 17 1.18 -33.23 33.86
CA LEU A 17 0.75 -32.27 32.83
C LEU A 17 0.77 -32.99 31.48
N SER A 18 -0.40 -33.39 30.99
CA SER A 18 -0.55 -34.02 29.67
C SER A 18 -0.44 -32.96 28.59
N PHE A 19 0.76 -32.78 28.00
CA PHE A 19 0.94 -31.92 26.84
C PHE A 19 0.76 -32.72 25.55
N PRO A 20 0.08 -32.15 24.53
CA PRO A 20 -0.01 -32.78 23.22
C PRO A 20 1.40 -32.88 22.59
N LYS A 21 1.63 -33.96 21.83
CA LYS A 21 2.91 -34.21 21.19
C LYS A 21 3.27 -33.03 20.27
N PRO A 22 4.52 -32.50 20.33
CA PRO A 22 4.87 -31.34 19.54
C PRO A 22 4.86 -31.66 18.05
N ILE A 23 4.26 -30.76 17.26
CA ILE A 23 4.27 -30.80 15.81
C ILE A 23 5.43 -29.92 15.34
N PHE A 24 6.40 -30.54 14.64
CA PHE A 24 7.53 -29.82 14.08
C PHE A 24 7.24 -29.39 12.66
N ALA A 25 7.09 -28.09 12.44
CA ALA A 25 7.05 -27.53 11.10
C ALA A 25 8.47 -27.21 10.63
N HIS A 26 8.95 -27.91 9.63
CA HIS A 26 10.22 -27.63 8.99
C HIS A 26 10.03 -26.61 7.87
N ARG A 27 10.54 -25.42 8.06
CA ARG A 27 10.62 -24.46 6.94
C ARG A 27 11.64 -25.02 5.93
N ARG A 28 11.18 -25.33 4.73
CA ARG A 28 12.05 -25.76 3.64
C ARG A 28 13.06 -24.64 3.36
N CYS A 29 14.33 -24.90 3.63
CA CYS A 29 15.38 -24.00 3.17
C CYS A 29 15.40 -23.99 1.63
N SER A 30 15.66 -22.83 1.03
CA SER A 30 15.91 -22.74 -0.40
C SER A 30 17.05 -23.67 -0.77
N ASN A 31 16.80 -24.67 -1.59
CA ASN A 31 17.83 -25.61 -2.04
C ASN A 31 18.64 -24.98 -3.18
N LEU A 32 19.76 -25.66 -3.54
CA LEU A 32 20.58 -25.21 -4.66
C LEU A 32 19.77 -25.06 -5.96
N LYS A 33 18.77 -25.91 -6.17
CA LYS A 33 17.85 -25.84 -7.30
C LYS A 33 17.04 -24.54 -7.30
N ASP A 34 16.59 -24.08 -6.13
CA ASP A 34 15.86 -22.81 -6.01
C ASP A 34 16.78 -21.59 -6.26
N ARG A 35 18.12 -21.80 -6.12
CA ARG A 35 19.15 -20.77 -6.38
C ARG A 35 19.74 -20.85 -7.79
N LEU A 36 19.86 -22.05 -8.36
CA LEU A 36 20.54 -22.28 -9.65
C LEU A 36 19.57 -22.42 -10.82
N VAL A 37 18.32 -22.83 -10.59
CA VAL A 37 17.32 -22.95 -11.66
C VAL A 37 16.58 -21.62 -11.87
N HIS A 38 17.30 -20.51 -11.86
CA HIS A 38 16.87 -19.34 -12.61
C HIS A 38 17.28 -19.43 -14.09
N THR A 39 17.45 -20.64 -14.61
CA THR A 39 17.78 -20.92 -16.03
C THR A 39 16.57 -21.06 -16.96
N ARG A 40 15.37 -20.83 -16.51
CA ARG A 40 14.49 -20.10 -17.41
C ARG A 40 14.96 -18.65 -17.27
N PRO A 41 15.42 -17.98 -18.37
CA PRO A 41 15.27 -16.57 -18.39
C PRO A 41 13.80 -16.41 -17.98
N ARG A 42 13.52 -15.88 -16.80
CA ARG A 42 12.26 -15.17 -16.59
C ARG A 42 12.25 -14.30 -17.83
N ALA A 43 11.46 -14.74 -18.82
CA ALA A 43 11.13 -13.85 -19.94
C ALA A 43 10.84 -12.59 -19.20
N LEU A 44 11.78 -11.67 -19.36
CA LEU A 44 11.96 -10.52 -18.48
C LEU A 44 10.56 -10.11 -18.11
N ASP A 45 10.15 -10.29 -16.84
CA ASP A 45 8.94 -9.68 -16.28
C ASP A 45 9.18 -8.15 -16.27
N VAL A 46 10.02 -7.67 -17.15
CA VAL A 46 10.20 -6.31 -17.64
C VAL A 46 8.88 -5.74 -18.12
N SER A 47 7.97 -6.60 -18.55
CA SER A 47 6.73 -6.16 -19.17
C SER A 47 5.57 -5.92 -18.22
N ARG A 48 5.69 -6.21 -16.91
CA ARG A 48 4.51 -6.14 -16.04
C ARG A 48 4.62 -5.26 -14.80
N SER A 49 5.75 -4.70 -14.47
CA SER A 49 5.88 -3.82 -13.29
C SER A 49 6.43 -2.42 -13.59
N ALA A 50 7.11 -2.21 -14.69
CA ALA A 50 7.26 -0.87 -15.24
C ALA A 50 6.27 -0.80 -16.41
N SER A 51 5.22 -0.01 -16.30
CA SER A 51 4.50 0.42 -17.47
C SER A 51 5.53 1.16 -18.32
N VAL A 52 6.09 0.44 -19.30
CA VAL A 52 6.92 1.07 -20.31
C VAL A 52 6.02 2.14 -20.90
N ASN A 53 6.37 3.39 -20.67
CA ASN A 53 5.70 4.51 -21.29
C ASN A 53 6.39 4.77 -22.63
N PRO A 54 6.01 4.07 -23.72
CA PRO A 54 6.69 4.18 -25.00
C PRO A 54 6.53 5.55 -25.64
N LEU A 55 5.65 6.39 -25.10
CA LEU A 55 5.28 7.70 -25.65
C LEU A 55 5.62 8.89 -24.73
N GLY A 56 6.34 8.67 -23.62
CA GLY A 56 6.65 9.75 -22.68
C GLY A 56 5.41 10.37 -21.99
N VAL A 57 4.26 9.71 -22.04
CA VAL A 57 3.00 10.22 -21.46
C VAL A 57 3.08 10.22 -19.95
N ARG A 58 2.97 11.40 -19.34
CA ARG A 58 2.93 11.59 -17.88
C ARG A 58 1.48 11.62 -17.40
N GLY A 59 1.23 11.19 -16.17
CA GLY A 59 -0.10 11.20 -15.60
C GLY A 59 -0.43 9.93 -14.82
N HIS A 60 -1.63 9.88 -14.27
CA HIS A 60 -2.20 8.72 -13.62
C HIS A 60 -3.30 8.11 -14.47
N PHE A 61 -3.26 6.80 -14.67
CA PHE A 61 -4.15 6.09 -15.57
C PHE A 61 -4.69 4.81 -14.91
N ALA A 62 -5.87 4.38 -15.31
CA ALA A 62 -6.34 3.04 -14.99
C ALA A 62 -5.45 1.98 -15.64
N CYS A 63 -5.20 0.87 -14.96
CA CYS A 63 -4.39 -0.22 -15.53
C CYS A 63 -5.19 -1.13 -16.49
N GLY A 64 -6.49 -0.92 -16.61
CA GLY A 64 -7.43 -1.59 -17.52
C GLY A 64 -8.39 -2.55 -16.82
N ASN A 65 -7.92 -3.47 -15.98
CA ASN A 65 -8.76 -4.60 -15.55
C ASN A 65 -8.57 -5.00 -14.07
N CYS A 66 -8.46 -4.06 -13.15
CA CYS A 66 -8.42 -4.39 -11.72
C CYS A 66 -9.62 -3.81 -10.97
N SER A 67 -9.89 -4.36 -9.78
CA SER A 67 -11.05 -3.98 -8.95
C SER A 67 -11.06 -2.53 -8.48
N VAL A 68 -9.96 -1.78 -8.61
CA VAL A 68 -9.85 -0.36 -8.25
C VAL A 68 -9.82 0.57 -9.46
N CYS A 69 -9.76 0.03 -10.69
CA CYS A 69 -9.77 0.84 -11.92
C CYS A 69 -11.00 1.74 -12.07
N PRO A 70 -12.24 1.29 -11.73
CA PRO A 70 -13.43 2.14 -11.86
C PRO A 70 -13.38 3.42 -11.00
N PHE A 71 -12.58 3.41 -9.95
CA PHE A 71 -12.45 4.51 -8.98
C PHE A 71 -11.20 5.37 -9.21
N THR A 72 -10.45 5.07 -10.28
CA THR A 72 -9.21 5.76 -10.64
C THR A 72 -9.52 7.08 -11.35
N SER A 73 -9.07 8.19 -10.79
CA SER A 73 -9.11 9.50 -11.47
C SER A 73 -8.00 9.57 -12.50
N THR A 74 -8.33 9.32 -13.77
CA THR A 74 -7.37 9.42 -14.87
C THR A 74 -7.09 10.88 -15.17
N THR A 75 -5.86 11.34 -14.90
CA THR A 75 -5.48 12.73 -15.09
C THR A 75 -3.98 12.92 -15.29
N LYS A 76 -3.59 13.99 -15.97
CA LYS A 76 -2.20 14.44 -16.09
C LYS A 76 -1.85 15.49 -15.05
N GLN A 77 -2.85 16.29 -14.65
CA GLN A 77 -2.68 17.33 -13.63
C GLN A 77 -3.88 17.36 -12.69
N ILE A 78 -3.63 17.80 -11.47
CA ILE A 78 -4.64 17.95 -10.42
C ILE A 78 -4.72 19.44 -10.10
N GLN A 79 -5.92 19.99 -10.12
CA GLN A 79 -6.19 21.34 -9.65
C GLN A 79 -6.86 21.27 -8.29
N PHE A 80 -6.33 22.01 -7.34
CA PHE A 80 -6.86 22.11 -5.97
C PHE A 80 -7.68 23.41 -5.82
N GLU A 81 -8.60 23.43 -4.89
CA GLU A 81 -9.45 24.58 -4.59
C GLU A 81 -8.66 25.85 -4.20
N THR A 82 -7.47 25.63 -3.61
CA THR A 82 -6.52 26.72 -3.30
C THR A 82 -5.92 27.40 -4.53
N GLY A 83 -6.29 26.96 -5.75
CA GLY A 83 -5.68 27.43 -7.01
C GLY A 83 -4.34 26.73 -7.35
N PHE A 84 -3.81 25.92 -6.43
CA PHE A 84 -2.58 25.17 -6.68
C PHE A 84 -2.81 24.09 -7.74
N ARG A 85 -1.89 24.01 -8.71
CA ARG A 85 -1.86 22.97 -9.75
C ARG A 85 -0.68 22.06 -9.56
N TRP A 86 -0.92 20.77 -9.68
CA TRP A 86 0.12 19.74 -9.62
C TRP A 86 0.13 18.90 -10.89
N GLU A 87 1.26 18.84 -11.56
CA GLU A 87 1.48 17.97 -12.71
C GLU A 87 2.10 16.64 -12.25
N ILE A 88 1.49 15.53 -12.64
CA ILE A 88 2.01 14.20 -12.36
C ILE A 88 3.19 13.93 -13.27
N ARG A 89 4.39 13.86 -12.69
CA ARG A 89 5.65 13.83 -13.43
C ARG A 89 5.96 12.50 -14.11
N ASN A 90 5.42 11.41 -13.59
CA ASN A 90 5.67 10.05 -14.06
C ASN A 90 4.40 9.45 -14.67
N HIS A 91 4.58 8.42 -15.52
CA HIS A 91 3.46 7.57 -15.88
C HIS A 91 3.14 6.63 -14.71
N THR A 92 1.95 6.72 -14.15
CA THR A 92 1.52 5.92 -13.01
C THR A 92 0.20 5.24 -13.27
N ASN A 93 0.01 4.07 -12.67
CA ASN A 93 -1.25 3.33 -12.72
C ASN A 93 -1.47 2.48 -11.46
N CYS A 94 -2.53 1.70 -11.42
CA CYS A 94 -2.89 0.86 -10.28
C CYS A 94 -1.79 -0.14 -9.87
N ASN A 95 -0.87 -0.51 -10.76
CA ASN A 95 0.23 -1.43 -10.47
C ASN A 95 1.50 -0.73 -9.98
N THR A 96 1.55 0.61 -10.05
CA THR A 96 2.70 1.38 -9.60
C THR A 96 2.94 1.17 -8.10
N GLN A 97 4.20 1.03 -7.74
CA GLN A 97 4.67 0.85 -6.36
C GLN A 97 5.38 2.11 -5.88
N ARG A 98 5.65 2.18 -4.59
CA ARG A 98 6.38 3.29 -3.95
C ARG A 98 5.78 4.64 -4.31
N VAL A 99 4.53 4.82 -3.90
CA VAL A 99 3.71 5.96 -4.28
C VAL A 99 3.16 6.71 -3.07
N VAL A 100 2.99 8.01 -3.25
CA VAL A 100 2.09 8.84 -2.45
C VAL A 100 0.82 9.02 -3.27
N TYR A 101 -0.31 8.76 -2.68
CA TYR A 101 -1.62 8.81 -3.32
C TYR A 101 -2.59 9.67 -2.52
N MET A 102 -3.63 10.13 -3.20
CA MET A 102 -4.75 10.86 -2.61
C MET A 102 -6.04 10.08 -2.87
N ILE A 103 -6.85 9.95 -1.84
CA ILE A 103 -8.24 9.50 -1.93
C ILE A 103 -9.12 10.72 -1.70
N SER A 104 -10.12 10.88 -2.53
CA SER A 104 -11.13 11.93 -2.41
C SER A 104 -12.48 11.33 -2.10
N CYS A 105 -13.15 11.90 -1.08
CA CYS A 105 -14.53 11.62 -0.74
C CYS A 105 -15.47 12.42 -1.67
N PRO A 106 -16.68 11.96 -1.96
CA PRO A 106 -17.66 12.74 -2.72
C PRO A 106 -17.99 14.11 -2.09
N CYS A 107 -17.84 14.25 -0.76
CA CYS A 107 -18.02 15.52 -0.06
C CYS A 107 -16.85 16.52 -0.23
N GLY A 108 -15.79 16.18 -1.01
CA GLY A 108 -14.63 17.03 -1.26
C GLY A 108 -13.47 16.81 -0.29
N LEU A 109 -13.67 16.15 0.85
CA LEU A 109 -12.57 15.88 1.78
C LEU A 109 -11.55 14.89 1.20
N ARG A 110 -10.29 15.06 1.59
CA ARG A 110 -9.16 14.33 1.02
C ARG A 110 -8.37 13.61 2.09
N TYR A 111 -7.92 12.42 1.75
CA TYR A 111 -6.96 11.62 2.50
C TYR A 111 -5.70 11.44 1.68
N ILE A 112 -4.55 11.68 2.29
CA ILE A 112 -3.24 11.42 1.71
C ILE A 112 -2.66 10.18 2.37
N GLY A 113 -2.06 9.31 1.59
CA GLY A 113 -1.39 8.12 2.12
C GLY A 113 -0.21 7.71 1.25
N MET A 114 0.62 6.86 1.81
CA MET A 114 1.74 6.29 1.07
C MET A 114 1.70 4.75 1.08
N THR A 115 2.38 4.13 0.13
CA THR A 115 2.59 2.68 0.12
C THR A 115 3.84 2.31 -0.67
N CYS A 116 4.63 1.36 -0.15
CA CYS A 116 5.71 0.71 -0.89
C CYS A 116 5.19 -0.40 -1.80
N ARG A 117 3.98 -0.94 -1.53
CA ARG A 117 3.33 -1.98 -2.32
C ARG A 117 2.64 -1.39 -3.55
N LYS A 118 2.10 -2.26 -4.43
CA LYS A 118 1.25 -1.81 -5.55
C LYS A 118 0.06 -0.99 -5.04
N ALA A 119 -0.18 0.17 -5.63
CA ALA A 119 -1.26 1.08 -5.22
C ALA A 119 -2.62 0.37 -5.12
N LYS A 120 -2.97 -0.47 -6.09
CA LYS A 120 -4.22 -1.23 -6.09
C LYS A 120 -4.45 -2.07 -4.84
N ILE A 121 -3.39 -2.58 -4.20
CA ILE A 121 -3.50 -3.38 -2.97
C ILE A 121 -3.92 -2.46 -1.82
N ARG A 122 -3.24 -1.33 -1.67
CA ARG A 122 -3.53 -0.37 -0.59
C ARG A 122 -4.91 0.28 -0.74
N ILE A 123 -5.28 0.68 -1.95
CA ILE A 123 -6.61 1.24 -2.23
C ILE A 123 -7.71 0.17 -2.00
N GLY A 124 -7.44 -1.08 -2.39
CA GLY A 124 -8.35 -2.20 -2.09
C GLY A 124 -8.55 -2.41 -0.59
N GLU A 125 -7.50 -2.28 0.23
CA GLU A 125 -7.58 -2.33 1.70
C GLU A 125 -8.47 -1.20 2.26
N HIS A 126 -8.30 0.04 1.79
CA HIS A 126 -9.15 1.16 2.19
C HIS A 126 -10.63 0.88 1.88
N ARG A 127 -10.93 0.45 0.66
CA ARG A 127 -12.29 0.09 0.25
C ARG A 127 -12.87 -1.06 1.09
N SER A 128 -12.06 -2.09 1.35
CA SER A 128 -12.45 -3.20 2.22
C SER A 128 -12.75 -2.74 3.64
N ASN A 129 -11.94 -1.84 4.21
CA ASN A 129 -12.17 -1.31 5.55
C ASN A 129 -13.49 -0.52 5.64
N ILE A 130 -13.83 0.30 4.62
CA ILE A 130 -15.12 0.98 4.56
C ILE A 130 -16.27 -0.03 4.48
N ARG A 131 -16.20 -1.01 3.58
CA ARG A 131 -17.23 -2.06 3.43
C ARG A 131 -17.42 -2.91 4.70
N CYS A 132 -16.32 -3.23 5.39
CA CYS A 132 -16.35 -3.98 6.64
C CYS A 132 -16.64 -3.10 7.86
N LYS A 133 -16.97 -1.82 7.67
CA LYS A 133 -17.32 -0.85 8.74
C LYS A 133 -16.25 -0.76 9.85
N LYS A 134 -14.98 -0.80 9.47
CA LYS A 134 -13.86 -0.66 10.41
C LYS A 134 -13.61 0.82 10.68
N THR A 135 -13.78 1.25 11.92
CA THR A 135 -13.61 2.65 12.36
C THR A 135 -12.20 2.94 12.89
N ASN A 136 -11.19 2.28 12.34
CA ASN A 136 -9.81 2.37 12.81
C ASN A 136 -9.02 3.58 12.25
N THR A 137 -9.61 4.35 11.34
CA THR A 137 -9.00 5.55 10.78
C THR A 137 -10.04 6.65 10.61
N LYS A 138 -9.62 7.91 10.73
CA LYS A 138 -10.48 9.08 10.49
C LYS A 138 -11.20 9.01 9.14
N MET A 139 -10.50 8.53 8.11
CA MET A 139 -11.09 8.35 6.79
C MET A 139 -12.25 7.35 6.79
N THR A 140 -12.07 6.17 7.38
CA THR A 140 -13.14 5.15 7.40
C THR A 140 -14.31 5.57 8.29
N SER A 141 -14.04 6.20 9.44
CA SER A 141 -15.09 6.76 10.30
C SER A 141 -15.94 7.79 9.56
N HIS A 142 -15.30 8.72 8.84
CA HIS A 142 -15.98 9.73 8.03
C HIS A 142 -16.92 9.13 6.97
N PHE A 143 -16.44 8.11 6.22
CA PHE A 143 -17.29 7.46 5.22
C PHE A 143 -18.53 6.82 5.84
N LEU A 144 -18.38 6.23 7.03
CA LEU A 144 -19.47 5.58 7.75
C LEU A 144 -20.45 6.56 8.37
N GLU A 145 -19.97 7.64 8.98
CA GLU A 145 -20.77 8.67 9.63
C GLU A 145 -21.68 9.40 8.63
N LEU A 146 -21.16 9.70 7.44
CA LEU A 146 -21.91 10.36 6.38
C LEU A 146 -22.64 9.40 5.43
N GLY A 147 -22.54 8.08 5.65
CA GLY A 147 -23.19 7.08 4.82
C GLY A 147 -22.61 6.94 3.41
N HIS A 148 -21.38 7.40 3.17
CA HIS A 148 -20.72 7.26 1.89
C HIS A 148 -20.30 5.81 1.63
N SER A 149 -20.51 5.35 0.39
CA SER A 149 -20.12 4.03 -0.06
C SER A 149 -18.63 3.96 -0.42
N ALA A 150 -18.03 2.78 -0.25
CA ALA A 150 -16.70 2.49 -0.77
C ALA A 150 -16.60 2.61 -2.31
N ASP A 151 -17.72 2.67 -3.00
CA ASP A 151 -17.80 2.78 -4.46
C ASP A 151 -17.88 4.24 -4.94
N GLU A 152 -18.01 5.17 -4.00
CA GLU A 152 -18.05 6.63 -4.27
C GLU A 152 -16.68 7.28 -4.09
N LEU A 153 -15.70 6.58 -3.50
CA LEU A 153 -14.35 7.12 -3.41
C LEU A 153 -13.70 7.25 -4.79
N SER A 154 -12.92 8.28 -4.98
CA SER A 154 -11.99 8.39 -6.10
C SER A 154 -10.56 8.49 -5.60
N TRP A 155 -9.59 8.09 -6.42
CA TRP A 155 -8.20 8.11 -6.03
C TRP A 155 -7.25 8.41 -7.17
N VAL A 156 -6.07 8.95 -6.84
CA VAL A 156 -5.02 9.33 -7.78
C VAL A 156 -3.65 9.19 -7.14
N ILE A 157 -2.63 8.86 -7.92
CA ILE A 157 -1.23 8.89 -7.48
C ILE A 157 -0.69 10.31 -7.70
N LEU A 158 -0.17 10.92 -6.63
CA LEU A 158 0.45 12.24 -6.65
C LEU A 158 1.92 12.16 -7.08
N GLU A 159 2.66 11.23 -6.49
CA GLU A 159 4.07 10.98 -6.76
C GLU A 159 4.41 9.50 -6.73
N SER A 160 5.43 9.12 -7.50
CA SER A 160 6.04 7.80 -7.44
C SER A 160 7.56 7.92 -7.32
N LEU A 161 8.18 7.00 -6.57
CA LEU A 161 9.62 6.95 -6.37
C LEU A 161 10.25 5.76 -7.09
N PRO A 162 11.51 5.90 -7.54
CA PRO A 162 12.30 4.76 -8.00
C PRO A 162 12.58 3.79 -6.84
N ALA A 163 13.09 2.62 -7.15
CA ALA A 163 13.55 1.68 -6.14
C ALA A 163 14.85 2.21 -5.50
N THR A 164 14.80 2.51 -4.20
CA THR A 164 15.94 2.93 -3.38
C THR A 164 15.88 2.26 -2.03
N ASP A 165 17.01 2.11 -1.36
CA ASP A 165 17.11 1.42 -0.06
C ASP A 165 16.31 2.12 1.05
N ASN A 166 16.17 3.45 0.99
CA ASN A 166 15.45 4.27 1.98
C ASN A 166 14.06 4.71 1.51
N CYS A 167 13.42 3.93 0.62
CA CYS A 167 12.17 4.29 -0.03
C CYS A 167 11.04 4.64 0.96
N GLU A 168 10.91 3.89 2.04
CA GLU A 168 9.83 4.07 3.02
C GLU A 168 9.96 5.42 3.75
N ARG A 169 11.17 5.77 4.19
CA ARG A 169 11.42 7.06 4.84
C ARG A 169 11.14 8.23 3.90
N ILE A 170 11.61 8.14 2.65
CA ILE A 170 11.38 9.20 1.65
C ILE A 170 9.89 9.33 1.32
N LEU A 171 9.16 8.22 1.24
CA LEU A 171 7.72 8.24 1.02
C LEU A 171 6.99 8.89 2.19
N LEU A 172 7.38 8.58 3.43
CA LEU A 172 6.79 9.18 4.63
C LEU A 172 7.01 10.69 4.65
N GLU A 173 8.23 11.17 4.35
CA GLU A 173 8.52 12.60 4.25
C GLU A 173 7.66 13.30 3.17
N LYS A 174 7.47 12.63 2.03
CA LYS A 174 6.63 13.16 0.94
C LYS A 174 5.15 13.16 1.31
N GLU A 175 4.65 12.09 1.95
CA GLU A 175 3.29 12.02 2.46
C GLU A 175 3.01 13.19 3.41
N GLN A 176 3.88 13.40 4.40
CA GLN A 176 3.76 14.50 5.36
C GLN A 176 3.76 15.87 4.68
N ARG A 177 4.65 16.09 3.69
CA ARG A 177 4.65 17.34 2.90
C ARG A 177 3.33 17.54 2.16
N TRP A 178 2.74 16.48 1.63
CA TRP A 178 1.44 16.55 0.96
C TRP A 178 0.30 16.79 1.94
N VAL A 179 0.30 16.11 3.09
CA VAL A 179 -0.68 16.32 4.17
C VAL A 179 -0.67 17.76 4.62
N PHE A 180 0.51 18.34 4.83
CA PHE A 180 0.66 19.74 5.22
C PHE A 180 0.23 20.70 4.10
N ARG A 181 0.69 20.47 2.87
CA ARG A 181 0.38 21.34 1.72
C ARG A 181 -1.10 21.44 1.42
N LEU A 182 -1.83 20.35 1.61
CA LEU A 182 -3.26 20.28 1.34
C LEU A 182 -4.13 20.52 2.59
N GLY A 183 -3.52 20.76 3.74
CA GLY A 183 -4.24 20.94 5.00
C GLY A 183 -5.08 19.75 5.44
N SER A 184 -4.83 18.55 4.87
CA SER A 184 -5.70 17.37 5.09
C SER A 184 -5.66 16.81 6.52
N HIS A 185 -4.77 17.29 7.36
CA HIS A 185 -4.72 17.00 8.81
C HIS A 185 -5.64 17.91 9.63
N VAL A 186 -6.01 19.09 9.11
CA VAL A 186 -6.93 20.04 9.76
C VAL A 186 -8.33 19.81 9.20
N ASP A 187 -8.51 20.13 7.92
CA ASP A 187 -9.80 20.13 7.23
C ASP A 187 -9.99 18.90 6.33
N GLY A 188 -9.28 17.80 6.58
CA GLY A 188 -9.32 16.60 5.77
C GLY A 188 -9.41 15.31 6.60
N LEU A 189 -9.09 14.20 5.95
CA LEU A 189 -9.27 12.85 6.47
C LEU A 189 -7.99 12.23 7.03
N ASN A 190 -6.88 12.98 7.10
CA ASN A 190 -5.67 12.52 7.78
C ASN A 190 -5.78 12.75 9.28
N GLU A 191 -5.18 11.85 10.06
CA GLU A 191 -4.91 12.09 11.47
C GLU A 191 -3.83 13.16 11.60
N GLY A 192 -3.77 13.84 12.76
CA GLY A 192 -2.80 14.90 12.98
C GLY A 192 -1.35 14.45 12.70
N ILE A 193 -0.52 15.36 12.22
CA ILE A 193 0.91 15.08 12.00
C ILE A 193 1.57 14.88 13.37
N PRO A 194 2.30 13.78 13.60
CA PRO A 194 3.06 13.62 14.82
C PRO A 194 4.07 14.75 14.94
N TRP A 195 4.00 15.51 16.03
CA TRP A 195 4.97 16.57 16.35
C TRP A 195 6.37 15.96 16.42
N GLY A 196 7.27 16.39 15.56
CA GLY A 196 8.66 15.89 15.48
C GLY A 196 9.12 15.46 14.09
N ALA A 197 8.25 15.30 13.13
CA ALA A 197 8.61 14.86 11.80
C ALA A 197 9.09 15.99 10.85
N LEU A 198 9.01 17.25 11.28
CA LEU A 198 9.40 18.43 10.48
C LEU A 198 10.65 19.13 10.99
N THR A 199 11.29 18.61 12.04
CA THR A 199 12.54 19.18 12.56
C THR A 199 13.71 18.28 12.16
N ASN A 200 14.20 18.46 10.95
CA ASN A 200 15.62 18.34 10.53
C ASN A 200 15.75 18.85 9.11
#